data_243c2afe8455275201b5aa2199293cb6
#
_entry.id   243c2afe8455275201b5aa2199293cb6
#
_cell.length_a   1.000
_cell.length_b   1.000
_cell.length_c   1.000
_cell.angle_alpha   90.00
_cell.angle_beta   90.00
_cell.angle_gamma   90.00
#
_symmetry.space_group_name_H-M   'P 1'
#
loop_
_entity.id
_entity.type
_entity.pdbx_description
1 polymer ?
#
loop_
_entity_poly.entity_id
_entity_poly.type
_entity_poly.pdbx_seq_one_letter_code
_entity_poly.pdbx_strand_id
1 'polypeptide(L)'
;MELNTRREAEGGPVMLTRVGIHTGTAIVGNVGASDRMNYTALGPVVNLASRLEGLNKYYATRILVSHDVRDKARRNFLFRSVDVVVPKGVREPLPIFELVGAMPQSPHADVAASRARLGFCSRWERAMALYRTVQWEKALVEFTALREAAPEDFVAAMYLQRVRRLLANKPGKDWKAVQKFMHK
;
A
#
# COMPACT_ATOMS: atom_id res chain seq x y z
N MET A 1 -5.85 7.76 -16.08
CA MET A 1 -4.73 8.50 -16.71
C MET A 1 -5.23 9.56 -17.67
N GLU A 2 -6.11 9.25 -18.60
CA GLU A 2 -6.65 10.19 -19.60
C GLU A 2 -7.18 11.52 -19.03
N LEU A 3 -7.95 11.48 -17.94
CA LEU A 3 -8.50 12.69 -17.33
C LEU A 3 -7.41 13.67 -16.88
N ASN A 4 -6.35 13.18 -16.24
CA ASN A 4 -5.26 14.05 -15.79
C ASN A 4 -4.42 14.57 -16.95
N THR A 5 -4.14 13.75 -17.95
CA THR A 5 -3.43 14.19 -19.17
C THR A 5 -4.20 15.30 -19.89
N ARG A 6 -5.52 15.16 -19.99
CA ARG A 6 -6.38 16.21 -20.57
C ARG A 6 -6.36 17.49 -19.72
N ARG A 7 -6.47 17.36 -18.39
CA ARG A 7 -6.44 18.50 -17.48
C ARG A 7 -5.10 19.23 -17.52
N GLU A 8 -3.99 18.51 -17.57
CA GLU A 8 -2.64 19.10 -17.72
C GLU A 8 -2.52 19.87 -19.03
N ALA A 9 -3.02 19.33 -20.13
CA ALA A 9 -3.04 19.99 -21.44
C ALA A 9 -3.91 21.27 -21.43
N GLU A 10 -4.95 21.33 -20.60
CA GLU A 10 -5.85 22.46 -20.39
C GLU A 10 -5.34 23.43 -19.30
N GLY A 11 -4.13 23.22 -18.74
CA GLY A 11 -3.57 24.04 -17.65
C GLY A 11 -4.25 23.86 -16.29
N GLY A 12 -5.05 22.81 -16.12
CA GLY A 12 -5.77 22.51 -14.89
C GLY A 12 -4.96 21.67 -13.90
N PRO A 13 -5.33 21.67 -12.62
CA PRO A 13 -4.62 20.91 -11.60
C PRO A 13 -4.79 19.41 -11.79
N VAL A 14 -3.72 18.63 -11.55
CA VAL A 14 -3.74 17.18 -11.51
C VAL A 14 -4.56 16.69 -10.30
N MET A 15 -5.54 15.82 -10.53
CA MET A 15 -6.34 15.22 -9.48
C MET A 15 -5.75 13.87 -9.09
N LEU A 16 -5.21 13.79 -7.88
CA LEU A 16 -4.69 12.54 -7.32
C LEU A 16 -5.79 11.82 -6.56
N THR A 17 -6.31 10.72 -7.14
CA THR A 17 -7.27 9.85 -6.46
C THR A 17 -6.52 8.80 -5.64
N ARG A 18 -6.92 8.62 -4.39
CA ARG A 18 -6.48 7.54 -3.52
C ARG A 18 -7.59 6.52 -3.36
N VAL A 19 -7.22 5.24 -3.28
CA VAL A 19 -8.17 4.14 -3.17
C VAL A 19 -7.69 3.18 -2.09
N GLY A 20 -8.57 2.82 -1.16
CA GLY A 20 -8.37 1.74 -0.20
C GLY A 20 -9.31 0.59 -0.51
N ILE A 21 -8.78 -0.63 -0.67
CA ILE A 21 -9.59 -1.80 -1.01
C ILE A 21 -9.46 -2.85 0.08
N HIS A 22 -10.60 -3.27 0.61
CA HIS A 22 -10.71 -4.40 1.52
C HIS A 22 -11.92 -5.27 1.14
N THR A 23 -11.93 -6.53 1.57
CA THR A 23 -13.01 -7.48 1.29
C THR A 23 -13.50 -8.11 2.58
N GLY A 24 -14.81 -8.32 2.68
CA GLY A 24 -15.46 -8.92 3.82
C GLY A 24 -16.97 -8.71 3.77
N THR A 25 -17.67 -9.12 4.82
CA THR A 25 -19.12 -8.95 4.94
C THR A 25 -19.45 -7.52 5.36
N ALA A 26 -20.41 -6.89 4.68
CA ALA A 26 -20.95 -5.57 4.99
C ALA A 26 -22.47 -5.65 5.12
N ILE A 27 -23.05 -4.79 5.94
CA ILE A 27 -24.49 -4.55 6.00
C ILE A 27 -24.78 -3.43 5.02
N VAL A 28 -25.70 -3.66 4.11
CA VAL A 28 -26.08 -2.68 3.07
C VAL A 28 -27.56 -2.34 3.23
N GLY A 29 -27.91 -1.07 3.23
CA GLY A 29 -29.29 -0.61 3.38
C GLY A 29 -29.41 0.89 3.51
N ASN A 30 -30.66 1.34 3.71
CA ASN A 30 -30.96 2.74 4.00
C ASN A 30 -30.60 3.08 5.45
N VAL A 31 -29.76 4.08 5.64
CA VAL A 31 -29.30 4.55 6.94
C VAL A 31 -29.51 6.05 7.04
N GLY A 32 -30.10 6.48 8.14
CA GLY A 32 -30.38 7.89 8.42
C GLY A 32 -31.69 8.11 9.17
N ALA A 33 -32.05 9.36 9.34
CA ALA A 33 -33.35 9.77 9.88
C ALA A 33 -34.43 9.79 8.76
N SER A 34 -35.71 9.85 9.13
CA SER A 34 -36.84 9.79 8.21
C SER A 34 -36.82 10.85 7.10
N ASP A 35 -36.18 12.00 7.38
CA ASP A 35 -36.05 13.13 6.45
C ASP A 35 -34.73 13.08 5.62
N ARG A 36 -33.81 12.18 5.97
CA ARG A 36 -32.49 12.08 5.32
C ARG A 36 -31.95 10.66 5.36
N MET A 37 -32.33 9.86 4.36
CA MET A 37 -31.84 8.50 4.22
C MET A 37 -30.80 8.38 3.10
N ASN A 38 -29.70 7.69 3.39
CA ASN A 38 -28.69 7.33 2.41
C ASN A 38 -28.59 5.79 2.28
N TYR A 39 -28.66 5.28 1.08
CA TYR A 39 -28.33 3.88 0.82
C TYR A 39 -26.82 3.69 0.87
N THR A 40 -26.36 2.97 1.86
CA THR A 40 -24.91 2.85 2.12
C THR A 40 -24.53 1.49 2.71
N ALA A 41 -23.24 1.21 2.72
CA ALA A 41 -22.67 0.04 3.37
C ALA A 41 -22.08 0.40 4.72
N LEU A 42 -22.34 -0.42 5.73
CA LEU A 42 -21.81 -0.28 7.10
C LEU A 42 -21.06 -1.54 7.52
N GLY A 43 -20.10 -1.35 8.41
CA GLY A 43 -19.39 -2.46 9.05
C GLY A 43 -17.87 -2.25 9.16
N PRO A 44 -17.19 -3.12 9.90
CA PRO A 44 -15.74 -3.06 10.06
C PRO A 44 -14.98 -3.09 8.73
N VAL A 45 -15.50 -3.81 7.74
CA VAL A 45 -14.91 -3.92 6.39
C VAL A 45 -14.88 -2.57 5.68
N VAL A 46 -15.93 -1.77 5.77
CA VAL A 46 -16.00 -0.43 5.18
C VAL A 46 -15.04 0.53 5.88
N ASN A 47 -15.01 0.47 7.21
CA ASN A 47 -14.10 1.27 8.02
C ASN A 47 -12.63 0.95 7.71
N LEU A 48 -12.30 -0.33 7.47
CA LEU A 48 -10.94 -0.71 7.13
C LEU A 48 -10.55 -0.24 5.72
N ALA A 49 -11.44 -0.34 4.74
CA ALA A 49 -11.23 0.21 3.40
C ALA A 49 -10.94 1.73 3.45
N SER A 50 -11.74 2.48 4.22
CA SER A 50 -11.51 3.92 4.43
C SER A 50 -10.17 4.23 5.10
N ARG A 51 -9.71 3.38 6.04
CA ARG A 51 -8.39 3.55 6.66
C ARG A 51 -7.25 3.28 5.69
N LEU A 52 -7.38 2.27 4.84
CA LEU A 52 -6.42 1.99 3.76
C LEU A 52 -6.34 3.16 2.78
N GLU A 53 -7.49 3.78 2.44
CA GLU A 53 -7.48 5.00 1.61
C GLU A 53 -6.64 6.10 2.29
N GLY A 54 -6.89 6.39 3.57
CA GLY A 54 -6.14 7.41 4.32
C GLY A 54 -4.63 7.13 4.43
N LEU A 55 -4.24 5.86 4.55
CA LEU A 55 -2.83 5.44 4.61
C LEU A 55 -2.06 5.71 3.32
N ASN A 56 -2.73 5.80 2.17
CA ASN A 56 -2.08 6.21 0.91
C ASN A 56 -1.37 7.56 1.04
N LYS A 57 -1.91 8.49 1.84
CA LYS A 57 -1.27 9.78 2.09
C LYS A 57 0.08 9.62 2.79
N TYR A 58 0.12 8.72 3.78
CA TYR A 58 1.33 8.48 4.56
C TYR A 58 2.43 7.79 3.75
N TYR A 59 2.06 6.81 2.91
CA TYR A 59 3.00 6.03 2.10
C TYR A 59 3.24 6.63 0.70
N ALA A 60 2.59 7.75 0.37
CA ALA A 60 2.61 8.35 -0.97
C ALA A 60 2.25 7.35 -2.09
N THR A 61 1.30 6.44 -1.80
CA THR A 61 0.76 5.45 -2.72
C THR A 61 -0.60 5.91 -3.28
N ARG A 62 -1.11 5.22 -4.30
CA ARG A 62 -2.42 5.52 -4.90
C ARG A 62 -3.49 4.50 -4.54
N ILE A 63 -3.15 3.22 -4.53
CA ILE A 63 -4.09 2.13 -4.28
C ILE A 63 -3.47 1.19 -3.26
N LEU A 64 -4.02 1.20 -2.04
CA LEU A 64 -3.64 0.25 -0.99
C LEU A 64 -4.72 -0.81 -0.81
N VAL A 65 -4.28 -2.04 -0.63
CA VAL A 65 -5.17 -3.19 -0.44
C VAL A 65 -4.76 -3.98 0.80
N SER A 66 -5.73 -4.66 1.43
CA SER A 66 -5.45 -5.63 2.48
C SER A 66 -4.86 -6.93 1.92
N HIS A 67 -4.28 -7.78 2.79
CA HIS A 67 -3.79 -9.09 2.40
C HIS A 67 -4.89 -9.98 1.81
N ASP A 68 -6.13 -9.90 2.31
CA ASP A 68 -7.26 -10.68 1.79
C ASP A 68 -7.57 -10.36 0.32
N VAL A 69 -7.52 -9.08 -0.05
CA VAL A 69 -7.68 -8.65 -1.44
C VAL A 69 -6.51 -9.11 -2.29
N ARG A 70 -5.28 -8.91 -1.81
CA ARG A 70 -4.07 -9.34 -2.50
C ARG A 70 -4.11 -10.84 -2.77
N ASP A 71 -4.47 -11.67 -1.79
CA ASP A 71 -4.47 -13.12 -1.94
C ASP A 71 -5.52 -13.63 -2.93
N LYS A 72 -6.69 -12.98 -2.99
CA LYS A 72 -7.72 -13.26 -3.99
C LYS A 72 -7.34 -12.82 -5.41
N ALA A 73 -6.57 -11.73 -5.53
CA ALA A 73 -6.31 -11.09 -6.82
C ALA A 73 -4.89 -11.32 -7.39
N ARG A 74 -3.97 -11.93 -6.64
CA ARG A 74 -2.53 -12.07 -6.99
C ARG A 74 -2.23 -12.84 -8.28
N ARG A 75 -3.19 -13.59 -8.82
CA ARG A 75 -3.02 -14.27 -10.12
C ARG A 75 -3.05 -13.28 -11.28
N ASN A 76 -3.85 -12.23 -11.15
CA ASN A 76 -4.12 -11.27 -12.21
C ASN A 76 -3.41 -9.92 -12.00
N PHE A 77 -3.00 -9.60 -10.76
CA PHE A 77 -2.44 -8.31 -10.42
C PHE A 77 -1.11 -8.44 -9.69
N LEU A 78 -0.22 -7.49 -9.99
CA LEU A 78 1.06 -7.31 -9.31
C LEU A 78 0.85 -6.45 -8.07
N PHE A 79 1.29 -6.95 -6.95
CA PHE A 79 1.29 -6.24 -5.67
C PHE A 79 2.71 -6.09 -5.14
N ARG A 80 2.93 -4.99 -4.42
CA ARG A 80 4.14 -4.74 -3.65
C ARG A 80 3.77 -4.66 -2.16
N SER A 81 4.44 -5.39 -1.28
CA SER A 81 4.24 -5.23 0.16
C SER A 81 4.69 -3.83 0.59
N VAL A 82 3.83 -3.13 1.34
CA VAL A 82 4.14 -1.77 1.81
C VAL A 82 4.55 -1.79 3.27
N ASP A 83 3.71 -2.34 4.15
CA ASP A 83 4.03 -2.41 5.58
C ASP A 83 3.15 -3.44 6.28
N VAL A 84 3.40 -3.66 7.58
CA VAL A 84 2.47 -4.29 8.51
C VAL A 84 2.03 -3.22 9.50
N VAL A 85 0.76 -2.87 9.47
CA VAL A 85 0.22 -1.72 10.22
C VAL A 85 -0.80 -2.16 11.27
N VAL A 86 -0.88 -1.40 12.36
CA VAL A 86 -2.01 -1.47 13.30
C VAL A 86 -2.74 -0.12 13.22
N PRO A 87 -3.78 -0.02 12.36
CA PRO A 87 -4.57 1.19 12.28
C PRO A 87 -5.35 1.45 13.57
N LYS A 88 -5.68 2.71 13.87
CA LYS A 88 -6.47 3.06 15.06
C LYS A 88 -7.75 2.23 15.14
N GLY A 89 -8.00 1.58 16.30
CA GLY A 89 -9.18 0.74 16.55
C GLY A 89 -9.15 -0.62 15.83
N VAL A 90 -8.01 -1.04 15.30
CA VAL A 90 -7.72 -2.42 14.91
C VAL A 90 -6.78 -3.02 15.94
N ARG A 91 -7.05 -4.24 16.39
CA ARG A 91 -6.23 -4.89 17.43
C ARG A 91 -5.06 -5.67 16.84
N GLU A 92 -5.24 -6.22 15.66
CA GLU A 92 -4.27 -7.11 15.04
C GLU A 92 -3.46 -6.39 13.94
N PRO A 93 -2.17 -6.74 13.80
CA PRO A 93 -1.36 -6.25 12.70
C PRO A 93 -1.92 -6.66 11.34
N LEU A 94 -2.06 -5.70 10.45
CA LEU A 94 -2.60 -5.87 9.10
C LEU A 94 -1.49 -5.67 8.07
N PRO A 95 -1.09 -6.69 7.31
CA PRO A 95 -0.24 -6.51 6.14
C PRO A 95 -0.98 -5.73 5.05
N ILE A 96 -0.35 -4.68 4.54
CA ILE A 96 -0.89 -3.85 3.47
C ILE A 96 0.00 -3.88 2.25
N PHE A 97 -0.64 -3.80 1.08
CA PHE A 97 0.02 -3.92 -0.21
C PHE A 97 -0.41 -2.79 -1.13
N GLU A 98 0.51 -2.33 -1.97
CA GLU A 98 0.20 -1.45 -3.08
C GLU A 98 -0.15 -2.28 -4.32
N LEU A 99 -1.23 -1.92 -5.01
CA LEU A 99 -1.55 -2.44 -6.33
C LEU A 99 -0.71 -1.67 -7.36
N VAL A 100 0.22 -2.37 -8.01
CA VAL A 100 1.20 -1.77 -8.95
C VAL A 100 0.71 -1.81 -10.39
N GLY A 101 -0.03 -2.84 -10.78
CA GLY A 101 -0.56 -3.03 -12.13
C GLY A 101 -1.09 -4.44 -12.34
N ALA A 102 -1.53 -4.75 -13.54
CA ALA A 102 -1.93 -6.11 -13.89
C ALA A 102 -0.71 -6.98 -14.23
N MET A 103 -0.83 -8.28 -14.03
CA MET A 103 0.17 -9.24 -14.50
C MET A 103 0.11 -9.34 -16.04
N PRO A 104 1.23 -9.54 -16.75
CA PRO A 104 1.25 -9.56 -18.22
C PRO A 104 0.30 -10.61 -18.86
N GLN A 105 0.09 -11.73 -18.15
CA GLN A 105 -0.80 -12.81 -18.59
C GLN A 105 -2.27 -12.61 -18.17
N SER A 106 -2.58 -11.50 -17.53
CA SER A 106 -3.94 -11.21 -17.06
C SER A 106 -4.83 -10.74 -18.20
N PRO A 107 -6.17 -10.88 -18.09
CA PRO A 107 -7.11 -10.29 -19.03
C PRO A 107 -7.08 -8.75 -19.10
N HIS A 108 -6.34 -8.10 -18.20
CA HIS A 108 -6.23 -6.64 -18.06
C HIS A 108 -4.90 -6.13 -18.63
N ALA A 109 -4.54 -6.54 -19.84
CA ALA A 109 -3.26 -6.23 -20.48
C ALA A 109 -3.05 -4.71 -20.72
N ASP A 110 -4.12 -3.94 -20.84
CA ASP A 110 -4.13 -2.48 -20.98
C ASP A 110 -3.49 -1.73 -19.80
N VAL A 111 -3.49 -2.36 -18.61
CA VAL A 111 -2.86 -1.84 -17.40
C VAL A 111 -1.76 -2.76 -16.86
N ALA A 112 -1.17 -3.56 -17.73
CA ALA A 112 -0.11 -4.50 -17.36
C ALA A 112 1.14 -3.77 -16.83
N ALA A 113 1.72 -4.35 -15.78
CA ALA A 113 2.99 -3.87 -15.25
C ALA A 113 4.11 -4.12 -16.25
N SER A 114 4.97 -3.12 -16.47
CA SER A 114 6.16 -3.26 -17.30
C SER A 114 7.16 -4.27 -16.70
N ARG A 115 8.04 -4.82 -17.56
CA ARG A 115 9.12 -5.73 -17.10
C ARG A 115 9.99 -5.09 -16.02
N ALA A 116 10.26 -3.78 -16.13
CA ALA A 116 11.02 -3.03 -15.13
C ALA A 116 10.29 -3.02 -13.76
N ARG A 117 8.97 -2.79 -13.75
CA ARG A 117 8.17 -2.83 -12.52
C ARG A 117 8.11 -4.22 -11.90
N LEU A 118 8.00 -5.28 -12.70
CA LEU A 118 8.07 -6.66 -12.22
C LEU A 118 9.41 -6.95 -11.55
N GLY A 119 10.52 -6.56 -12.18
CA GLY A 119 11.87 -6.69 -11.62
C GLY A 119 12.05 -5.90 -10.32
N PHE A 120 11.58 -4.66 -10.30
CA PHE A 120 11.59 -3.81 -9.10
C PHE A 120 10.81 -4.45 -7.94
N CYS A 121 9.58 -4.90 -8.16
CA CYS A 121 8.76 -5.55 -7.13
C CYS A 121 9.40 -6.86 -6.63
N SER A 122 9.98 -7.66 -7.50
CA SER A 122 10.70 -8.88 -7.10
C SER A 122 11.89 -8.57 -6.18
N ARG A 123 12.69 -7.56 -6.51
CA ARG A 123 13.79 -7.08 -5.66
C ARG A 123 13.29 -6.48 -4.35
N TRP A 124 12.20 -5.73 -4.41
CA TRP A 124 11.52 -5.15 -3.26
C TRP A 124 11.12 -6.21 -2.24
N GLU A 125 10.45 -7.30 -2.67
CA GLU A 125 10.03 -8.36 -1.76
C GLU A 125 11.22 -9.07 -1.08
N ARG A 126 12.35 -9.21 -1.78
CA ARG A 126 13.60 -9.70 -1.15
C ARG A 126 14.12 -8.75 -0.08
N ALA A 127 14.17 -7.45 -0.36
CA ALA A 127 14.56 -6.43 0.60
C ALA A 127 13.67 -6.44 1.84
N MET A 128 12.35 -6.54 1.65
CA MET A 128 11.37 -6.63 2.72
C MET A 128 11.51 -7.91 3.55
N ALA A 129 11.83 -9.04 2.93
CA ALA A 129 12.13 -10.28 3.65
C ALA A 129 13.37 -10.13 4.55
N LEU A 130 14.46 -9.56 4.03
CA LEU A 130 15.67 -9.27 4.81
C LEU A 130 15.38 -8.30 5.97
N TYR A 131 14.59 -7.27 5.74
CA TYR A 131 14.18 -6.31 6.76
C TYR A 131 13.41 -6.98 7.89
N ARG A 132 12.41 -7.82 7.56
CA ARG A 132 11.57 -8.52 8.53
C ARG A 132 12.34 -9.60 9.33
N THR A 133 13.37 -10.20 8.73
CA THR A 133 14.23 -11.21 9.36
C THR A 133 15.46 -10.63 10.04
N VAL A 134 15.47 -9.31 10.31
CA VAL A 134 16.54 -8.61 11.06
C VAL A 134 17.92 -8.65 10.36
N GLN A 135 17.96 -8.94 9.07
CA GLN A 135 19.18 -8.91 8.25
C GLN A 135 19.39 -7.49 7.67
N TRP A 136 19.48 -6.49 8.55
CA TRP A 136 19.39 -5.09 8.16
C TRP A 136 20.57 -4.60 7.32
N GLU A 137 21.78 -5.14 7.51
CA GLU A 137 22.95 -4.82 6.68
C GLU A 137 22.71 -5.21 5.22
N LYS A 138 22.15 -6.41 4.99
CA LYS A 138 21.78 -6.88 3.63
C LYS A 138 20.58 -6.10 3.09
N ALA A 139 19.58 -5.82 3.93
CA ALA A 139 18.43 -5.01 3.56
C ALA A 139 18.85 -3.59 3.13
N LEU A 140 19.85 -2.99 3.79
CA LEU A 140 20.41 -1.69 3.45
C LEU A 140 20.91 -1.66 2.00
N VAL A 141 21.67 -2.67 1.59
CA VAL A 141 22.21 -2.80 0.21
C VAL A 141 21.05 -2.85 -0.79
N GLU A 142 20.05 -3.69 -0.53
CA GLU A 142 18.90 -3.84 -1.44
C GLU A 142 18.06 -2.55 -1.53
N PHE A 143 17.75 -1.90 -0.39
CA PHE A 143 16.99 -0.63 -0.40
C PHE A 143 17.78 0.53 -1.01
N THR A 144 19.11 0.55 -0.88
CA THR A 144 19.95 1.54 -1.57
C THR A 144 19.80 1.40 -3.08
N ALA A 145 19.97 0.21 -3.62
CA ALA A 145 19.83 -0.02 -5.05
C ALA A 145 18.38 0.18 -5.56
N LEU A 146 17.36 -0.12 -4.76
CA LEU A 146 15.97 0.20 -5.10
C LEU A 146 15.74 1.71 -5.17
N ARG A 147 16.32 2.47 -4.26
CA ARG A 147 16.25 3.93 -4.24
C ARG A 147 16.98 4.56 -5.43
N GLU A 148 18.11 4.00 -5.84
CA GLU A 148 18.84 4.43 -7.04
C GLU A 148 18.04 4.14 -8.33
N ALA A 149 17.39 2.97 -8.40
CA ALA A 149 16.56 2.57 -9.54
C ALA A 149 15.26 3.37 -9.67
N ALA A 150 14.71 3.90 -8.57
CA ALA A 150 13.49 4.69 -8.52
C ALA A 150 13.62 5.85 -7.51
N PRO A 151 14.30 6.94 -7.90
CA PRO A 151 14.56 8.08 -7.02
C PRO A 151 13.30 8.78 -6.49
N GLU A 152 12.18 8.71 -7.18
CA GLU A 152 10.89 9.28 -6.78
C GLU A 152 10.06 8.36 -5.87
N ASP A 153 10.48 7.08 -5.67
CA ASP A 153 9.73 6.14 -4.84
C ASP A 153 9.88 6.48 -3.35
N PHE A 154 8.82 7.07 -2.80
CA PHE A 154 8.78 7.48 -1.41
C PHE A 154 8.92 6.31 -0.43
N VAL A 155 8.32 5.16 -0.72
CA VAL A 155 8.35 3.99 0.17
C VAL A 155 9.77 3.43 0.23
N ALA A 156 10.50 3.41 -0.90
CA ALA A 156 11.91 2.98 -0.92
C ALA A 156 12.79 3.92 -0.10
N ALA A 157 12.60 5.24 -0.24
CA ALA A 157 13.31 6.23 0.59
C ALA A 157 13.03 6.05 2.08
N MET A 158 11.76 5.84 2.43
CA MET A 158 11.33 5.63 3.81
C MET A 158 11.97 4.38 4.43
N TYR A 159 11.98 3.25 3.71
CA TYR A 159 12.59 2.01 4.20
C TYR A 159 14.12 2.12 4.31
N LEU A 160 14.77 2.77 3.37
CA LEU A 160 16.21 3.06 3.46
C LEU A 160 16.54 3.83 4.74
N GLN A 161 15.75 4.85 5.08
CA GLN A 161 15.92 5.59 6.34
C GLN A 161 15.61 4.74 7.58
N ARG A 162 14.54 3.91 7.54
CA ARG A 162 14.20 2.99 8.64
C ARG A 162 15.35 2.03 8.94
N VAL A 163 15.92 1.41 7.91
CA VAL A 163 17.02 0.46 8.05
C VAL A 163 18.26 1.16 8.63
N ARG A 164 18.60 2.36 8.13
CA ARG A 164 19.72 3.15 8.69
C ARG A 164 19.54 3.45 10.18
N ARG A 165 18.31 3.81 10.60
CA ARG A 165 18.01 4.05 12.02
C ARG A 165 18.11 2.79 12.86
N LEU A 166 17.65 1.63 12.35
CA LEU A 166 17.76 0.36 13.05
C LEU A 166 19.20 -0.11 13.20
N LEU A 167 20.05 0.16 12.22
CA LEU A 167 21.50 -0.13 12.31
C LEU A 167 22.21 0.79 13.30
N ALA A 168 21.85 2.07 13.34
CA ALA A 168 22.41 3.04 14.28
C ALA A 168 21.95 2.80 15.73
N ASN A 169 20.69 2.40 15.91
CA ASN A 169 20.07 2.18 17.22
C ASN A 169 19.35 0.83 17.19
N LYS A 170 20.12 -0.25 17.42
CA LYS A 170 19.58 -1.61 17.38
C LYS A 170 18.51 -1.80 18.47
N PRO A 171 17.27 -2.14 18.10
CA PRO A 171 16.21 -2.40 19.06
C PRO A 171 16.45 -3.72 19.82
N GLY A 172 15.68 -3.93 20.88
CA GLY A 172 15.70 -5.18 21.64
C GLY A 172 15.22 -6.39 20.83
N LYS A 173 15.38 -7.59 21.41
CA LYS A 173 15.03 -8.88 20.78
C LYS A 173 13.55 -9.03 20.39
N ASP A 174 12.67 -8.27 21.05
CA ASP A 174 11.21 -8.30 20.79
C ASP A 174 10.77 -7.40 19.65
N TRP A 175 11.71 -6.80 18.90
CA TRP A 175 11.39 -5.94 17.78
C TRP A 175 10.59 -6.69 16.70
N LYS A 176 9.54 -6.03 16.22
CA LYS A 176 8.70 -6.50 15.12
C LYS A 176 8.57 -5.41 14.08
N ALA A 177 8.58 -5.81 12.81
CA ALA A 177 8.35 -4.91 11.67
C ALA A 177 6.86 -4.51 11.58
N VAL A 178 6.36 -3.79 12.61
CA VAL A 178 4.95 -3.36 12.71
C VAL A 178 4.89 -1.87 13.02
N GLN A 179 4.15 -1.13 12.19
CA GLN A 179 3.91 0.29 12.35
C GLN A 179 2.56 0.54 13.03
N LYS A 180 2.57 1.19 14.20
CA LYS A 180 1.33 1.57 14.91
C LYS A 180 0.93 3.00 14.56
N PHE A 181 -0.34 3.19 14.19
CA PHE A 181 -0.94 4.48 13.92
C PHE A 181 -1.89 4.88 15.06
N MET A 182 -1.43 5.76 15.95
CA MET A 182 -2.16 6.19 17.14
C MET A 182 -3.13 7.35 16.86
N HIS A 183 -2.88 8.13 15.79
CA HIS A 183 -3.65 9.32 15.41
C HIS A 183 -4.22 9.20 13.99
N LYS A 184 -5.33 9.96 13.73
CA LYS A 184 -5.88 10.13 12.38
C LYS A 184 -4.99 11.04 11.56
#